data_5657ca4b8a5576b425bdf4615d55eb1f
#
_entry.id   5657ca4b8a5576b425bdf4615d55eb1f
#
_cell.length_a   1.000
_cell.length_b   1.000
_cell.length_c   1.000
_cell.angle_alpha   90.00
_cell.angle_beta   90.00
_cell.angle_gamma   90.00
#
_symmetry.space_group_name_H-M   'P 1'
#
loop_
_entity.id
_entity.type
_entity.pdbx_description
1 polymer ?
#
loop_
_entity_poly.entity_id
_entity_poly.type
_entity_poly.pdbx_seq_one_letter_code
_entity_poly.pdbx_strand_id
1 'polypeptide(L)'
;MPIADLDLKSAVAKASKKNSSAFAADAVKRDTSFSDAVTGKPKKELSLKKKKEESSRAAQYMRELISRQVKTNQLSRAGSLADSAVLRRKGRLKEQDPFIEFIVQLFTTHETDEALAKCERWVSDALALPLNKRRFSNIYRQVPKLGYIFHPLPLSKALMEYDEFCALTKRKYVRPNFAEVRHIINIAQVHASAKTVKLVTFDADGTLYADGKHFEEDNQMIDKIQQLMEIGVHVAIVTAAGYPDDAKRFENRLRGLLDSFKQNALTEEVRGRFHVMGGECNYLLEGSASRVSQIQRLPVSPLTLVTVCPHLAQHNTNTFCYLSQVNAKYELEFIDVGIWRDRNEDTRKLYWYAQPENEEKVTQFLDRAQAFLTDEAEHLELDVDVMRKEYAVGILPRSGTVYENLEELSIGAMIELSDAEVPYCAFNGGNDVFVDVGNKNIGLQTLMSYLGYDGSQTLHVGDRFTSTGNDSRVREACSILWVASPDETTFFMRLLYRDIVNVRVL
;
A
#
# COMPACT_ATOMS: atom_id res chain seq x y z
N MET A 1 35.13 -0.73 -39.89
CA MET A 1 34.87 -2.09 -39.37
C MET A 1 33.79 -1.98 -38.35
N PRO A 2 32.62 -2.55 -38.56
CA PRO A 2 31.50 -2.49 -37.58
C PRO A 2 31.69 -3.59 -36.54
N ILE A 3 31.48 -3.22 -35.28
CA ILE A 3 31.45 -4.13 -34.14
C ILE A 3 30.07 -4.72 -34.06
N ALA A 4 30.00 -6.04 -33.99
CA ALA A 4 28.82 -6.86 -34.02
C ALA A 4 27.93 -6.64 -32.80
N ASP A 5 26.62 -6.48 -33.04
CA ASP A 5 25.54 -6.58 -32.08
C ASP A 5 25.52 -7.96 -31.40
N LEU A 6 25.87 -7.99 -30.13
CA LEU A 6 25.67 -9.17 -29.29
C LEU A 6 24.29 -9.07 -28.64
N ASP A 7 23.42 -9.99 -29.01
CA ASP A 7 22.03 -10.13 -28.63
C ASP A 7 21.88 -10.33 -27.11
N LEU A 8 21.83 -9.24 -26.35
CA LEU A 8 21.63 -9.22 -24.89
C LEU A 8 20.21 -9.67 -24.48
N LYS A 9 19.24 -9.59 -25.41
CA LYS A 9 17.84 -10.00 -25.14
C LYS A 9 17.70 -11.52 -24.98
N SER A 10 18.52 -12.29 -25.69
CA SER A 10 18.49 -13.75 -25.60
C SER A 10 19.13 -14.30 -24.33
N ALA A 11 20.09 -13.59 -23.74
CA ALA A 11 20.76 -13.96 -22.51
C ALA A 11 19.89 -13.70 -21.28
N VAL A 12 19.13 -12.59 -21.28
CA VAL A 12 18.17 -12.25 -20.20
C VAL A 12 16.98 -13.20 -20.18
N ALA A 13 16.46 -13.59 -21.35
CA ALA A 13 15.36 -14.54 -21.46
C ALA A 13 15.74 -15.98 -21.04
N LYS A 14 17.01 -16.38 -21.23
CA LYS A 14 17.52 -17.69 -20.79
C LYS A 14 17.81 -17.75 -19.29
N ALA A 15 18.20 -16.64 -18.67
CA ALA A 15 18.42 -16.55 -17.22
C ALA A 15 17.10 -16.57 -16.44
N SER A 16 16.05 -15.94 -16.98
CA SER A 16 14.69 -15.94 -16.40
C SER A 16 14.06 -17.33 -16.40
N LYS A 17 14.20 -18.07 -17.51
CA LYS A 17 13.62 -19.44 -17.61
C LYS A 17 14.33 -20.50 -16.77
N LYS A 18 15.60 -20.30 -16.40
CA LYS A 18 16.35 -21.29 -15.60
C LYS A 18 16.07 -21.16 -14.11
N ASN A 19 15.62 -20.01 -13.64
CA ASN A 19 15.28 -19.80 -12.23
C ASN A 19 13.83 -20.18 -11.86
N SER A 20 12.90 -20.23 -12.83
CA SER A 20 11.51 -20.63 -12.57
C SER A 20 11.30 -22.13 -12.44
N SER A 21 12.19 -22.97 -13.02
CA SER A 21 12.03 -24.43 -12.97
C SER A 21 12.64 -25.11 -11.73
N ALA A 22 13.51 -24.42 -10.99
CA ALA A 22 14.14 -24.98 -9.78
C ALA A 22 13.28 -24.82 -8.51
N PHE A 23 12.33 -23.89 -8.50
CA PHE A 23 11.50 -23.60 -7.33
C PHE A 23 10.19 -24.42 -7.26
N ALA A 24 9.74 -24.98 -8.38
CA ALA A 24 8.49 -25.76 -8.44
C ALA A 24 8.61 -27.20 -7.93
N ALA A 25 9.82 -27.74 -7.77
CA ALA A 25 10.03 -29.15 -7.44
C ALA A 25 10.05 -29.46 -5.93
N ASP A 26 10.22 -28.45 -5.06
CA ASP A 26 10.35 -28.68 -3.61
C ASP A 26 9.07 -28.41 -2.80
N ALA A 27 8.03 -27.86 -3.41
CA ALA A 27 6.77 -27.53 -2.74
C ALA A 27 5.72 -28.65 -2.71
N VAL A 28 5.89 -29.73 -3.49
CA VAL A 28 4.87 -30.79 -3.69
C VAL A 28 5.09 -32.05 -2.83
N LYS A 29 6.09 -32.09 -1.97
CA LYS A 29 6.33 -33.27 -1.12
C LYS A 29 6.24 -32.99 0.38
N ARG A 30 5.10 -32.56 0.87
CA ARG A 30 4.78 -32.63 2.31
C ARG A 30 3.29 -32.47 2.55
N ASP A 31 2.51 -33.48 2.28
CA ASP A 31 1.31 -33.77 3.07
C ASP A 31 0.82 -35.16 2.77
N THR A 32 1.39 -36.15 3.45
CA THR A 32 0.73 -37.42 3.76
C THR A 32 1.50 -38.06 4.92
N SER A 33 1.05 -37.84 6.15
CA SER A 33 1.11 -38.85 7.21
C SER A 33 0.36 -38.37 8.45
N PHE A 34 -0.92 -38.63 8.47
CA PHE A 34 -1.68 -38.73 9.70
C PHE A 34 -1.59 -40.21 10.12
N SER A 35 -0.71 -40.52 11.06
CA SER A 35 -0.78 -41.61 12.03
C SER A 35 0.53 -41.61 12.81
N ASP A 36 0.48 -41.22 14.05
CA ASP A 36 1.00 -41.92 15.19
C ASP A 36 0.84 -41.06 16.45
N ALA A 37 -0.18 -41.41 17.20
CA ALA A 37 -0.33 -41.00 18.59
C ALA A 37 0.63 -41.86 19.43
N VAL A 38 1.09 -41.26 20.53
CA VAL A 38 1.81 -41.87 21.66
C VAL A 38 3.34 -41.82 21.58
N THR A 39 3.90 -40.67 21.94
CA THR A 39 4.99 -40.58 22.94
C THR A 39 5.07 -39.11 23.41
N GLY A 40 4.81 -38.91 24.70
CA GLY A 40 4.75 -37.59 25.32
C GLY A 40 6.10 -36.89 25.40
N LYS A 41 6.37 -35.99 24.50
CA LYS A 41 7.36 -34.92 24.70
C LYS A 41 6.65 -33.61 25.02
N PRO A 42 7.17 -32.80 25.92
CA PRO A 42 6.44 -31.62 26.39
C PRO A 42 6.20 -30.62 25.27
N LYS A 43 4.94 -30.20 25.11
CA LYS A 43 4.47 -29.22 24.11
C LYS A 43 5.31 -27.93 24.02
N LYS A 44 6.08 -27.59 25.03
CA LYS A 44 6.99 -26.43 25.08
C LYS A 44 8.22 -26.58 24.19
N GLU A 45 8.81 -27.77 24.06
CA GLU A 45 10.00 -27.98 23.22
C GLU A 45 9.69 -27.99 21.72
N LEU A 46 8.51 -28.52 21.36
CA LEU A 46 8.05 -28.49 19.97
C LEU A 46 7.76 -27.06 19.49
N SER A 47 7.19 -26.23 20.37
CA SER A 47 6.94 -24.80 20.12
C SER A 47 8.25 -24.01 19.93
N LEU A 48 9.27 -24.29 20.72
CA LEU A 48 10.58 -23.63 20.62
C LEU A 48 11.35 -24.03 19.37
N LYS A 49 11.30 -25.30 18.96
CA LYS A 49 11.88 -25.77 17.70
C LYS A 49 11.20 -25.17 16.49
N LYS A 50 9.86 -25.13 16.48
CA LYS A 50 9.08 -24.52 15.39
C LYS A 50 9.35 -23.01 15.28
N LYS A 51 9.41 -22.29 16.39
CA LYS A 51 9.80 -20.87 16.44
C LYS A 51 11.23 -20.63 15.92
N LYS A 52 12.16 -21.51 16.23
CA LYS A 52 13.56 -21.42 15.78
C LYS A 52 13.69 -21.71 14.27
N GLU A 53 12.90 -22.63 13.73
CA GLU A 53 12.84 -22.93 12.30
C GLU A 53 12.16 -21.82 11.50
N GLU A 54 11.07 -21.23 12.02
CA GLU A 54 10.40 -20.08 11.40
C GLU A 54 11.27 -18.82 11.41
N SER A 55 11.99 -18.57 12.52
CA SER A 55 12.98 -17.50 12.59
C SER A 55 14.12 -17.70 11.60
N SER A 56 14.61 -18.95 11.47
CA SER A 56 15.67 -19.29 10.51
C SER A 56 15.22 -19.12 9.06
N ARG A 57 13.98 -19.47 8.72
CA ARG A 57 13.43 -19.27 7.36
C ARG A 57 13.21 -17.81 7.04
N ALA A 58 12.70 -17.03 7.99
CA ALA A 58 12.58 -15.57 7.84
C ALA A 58 13.96 -14.92 7.63
N ALA A 59 14.96 -15.39 8.37
CA ALA A 59 16.34 -14.99 8.23
C ALA A 59 16.93 -15.27 6.83
N GLN A 60 16.70 -16.45 6.33
CA GLN A 60 17.17 -16.84 5.00
C GLN A 60 16.49 -16.02 3.91
N TYR A 61 15.17 -15.81 4.02
CA TYR A 61 14.42 -15.01 3.07
C TYR A 61 14.90 -13.54 3.04
N MET A 62 15.16 -12.95 4.21
CA MET A 62 15.74 -11.59 4.30
C MET A 62 17.12 -11.52 3.64
N ARG A 63 18.00 -12.48 3.88
CA ARG A 63 19.31 -12.52 3.22
C ARG A 63 19.19 -12.57 1.71
N GLU A 64 18.25 -13.36 1.19
CA GLU A 64 17.99 -13.44 -0.25
C GLU A 64 17.44 -12.12 -0.81
N LEU A 65 16.50 -11.50 -0.12
CA LEU A 65 15.88 -10.24 -0.50
C LEU A 65 16.91 -9.11 -0.54
N ILE A 66 17.74 -9.02 0.50
CA ILE A 66 18.83 -8.04 0.59
C ILE A 66 19.93 -8.35 -0.43
N SER A 67 20.27 -9.62 -0.64
CA SER A 67 21.24 -10.02 -1.65
C SER A 67 20.78 -9.63 -3.06
N ARG A 68 19.49 -9.75 -3.36
CA ARG A 68 18.90 -9.27 -4.63
C ARG A 68 19.00 -7.75 -4.74
N GLN A 69 18.69 -7.00 -3.68
CA GLN A 69 18.84 -5.54 -3.67
C GLN A 69 20.31 -5.08 -3.76
N VAL A 70 21.20 -5.74 -3.05
CA VAL A 70 22.66 -5.44 -3.11
C VAL A 70 23.20 -5.74 -4.51
N LYS A 71 22.84 -6.87 -5.11
CA LYS A 71 23.22 -7.19 -6.51
C LYS A 71 22.67 -6.15 -7.49
N THR A 72 21.42 -5.71 -7.31
CA THR A 72 20.84 -4.66 -8.16
C THR A 72 21.54 -3.31 -7.94
N ASN A 73 21.94 -2.98 -6.71
CA ASN A 73 22.70 -1.78 -6.40
C ASN A 73 24.15 -1.85 -6.90
N GLN A 74 24.77 -3.02 -6.92
CA GLN A 74 26.12 -3.23 -7.47
C GLN A 74 26.11 -3.18 -9.01
N LEU A 75 25.14 -3.81 -9.65
CA LEU A 75 24.91 -3.69 -11.09
C LEU A 75 24.63 -2.24 -11.49
N SER A 76 23.94 -1.49 -10.64
CA SER A 76 23.65 -0.08 -10.87
C SER A 76 24.87 0.84 -10.71
N ARG A 77 25.88 0.45 -9.93
CA ARG A 77 27.17 1.18 -9.85
C ARG A 77 28.12 0.83 -10.99
N ALA A 78 28.00 -0.38 -11.53
CA ALA A 78 28.85 -0.88 -12.63
C ALA A 78 28.23 -0.68 -14.02
N GLY A 79 26.91 -0.42 -14.08
CA GLY A 79 26.18 -0.21 -15.33
C GLY A 79 26.48 1.14 -15.95
N SER A 80 26.66 1.11 -17.26
CA SER A 80 26.87 2.30 -18.06
C SER A 80 25.65 3.25 -18.02
N LEU A 81 25.81 4.45 -18.54
CA LEU A 81 24.81 5.51 -18.67
C LEU A 81 23.42 5.06 -19.20
N ALA A 82 23.30 3.87 -19.83
CA ALA A 82 22.04 3.33 -20.33
C ALA A 82 21.06 2.89 -19.23
N ASP A 83 21.57 2.50 -18.04
CA ASP A 83 20.73 2.10 -16.88
C ASP A 83 20.41 3.26 -15.94
N SER A 84 20.75 4.47 -16.33
CA SER A 84 20.58 5.66 -15.50
C SER A 84 19.12 5.90 -15.11
N ALA A 85 18.13 5.53 -15.94
CA ALA A 85 16.70 5.69 -15.62
C ALA A 85 16.24 4.76 -14.49
N VAL A 86 16.63 3.48 -14.53
CA VAL A 86 16.32 2.52 -13.43
C VAL A 86 17.09 2.89 -12.17
N LEU A 87 18.30 3.40 -12.32
CA LEU A 87 19.14 3.90 -11.24
C LEU A 87 18.58 5.16 -10.60
N ARG A 88 18.08 6.09 -11.40
CA ARG A 88 17.46 7.33 -10.93
C ARG A 88 16.14 7.05 -10.22
N ARG A 89 15.32 6.13 -10.69
CA ARG A 89 14.14 5.64 -9.97
C ARG A 89 14.49 5.21 -8.54
N LYS A 90 15.54 4.40 -8.40
CA LYS A 90 16.04 3.95 -7.09
C LYS A 90 16.83 5.03 -6.34
N GLY A 91 17.48 5.93 -7.05
CA GLY A 91 18.21 7.07 -6.49
C GLY A 91 17.25 8.07 -5.84
N ARG A 92 16.17 8.43 -6.48
CA ARG A 92 15.16 9.37 -5.98
C ARG A 92 14.37 8.83 -4.78
N LEU A 93 14.12 7.52 -4.71
CA LEU A 93 13.59 6.90 -3.50
C LEU A 93 14.48 7.15 -2.28
N LYS A 94 15.79 7.40 -2.49
CA LYS A 94 16.74 7.67 -1.41
C LYS A 94 16.66 9.09 -0.85
N GLU A 95 16.09 10.03 -1.59
CA GLU A 95 16.18 11.46 -1.27
C GLU A 95 14.84 12.08 -0.89
N GLN A 96 13.79 11.29 -0.68
CA GLN A 96 12.43 11.80 -0.54
C GLN A 96 11.73 11.45 0.77
N ASP A 97 12.42 10.82 1.73
CA ASP A 97 11.87 10.66 3.07
C ASP A 97 12.72 11.42 4.09
N PRO A 98 12.21 12.54 4.62
CA PRO A 98 12.97 13.39 5.52
C PRO A 98 13.44 12.68 6.80
N PHE A 99 12.69 11.68 7.28
CA PHE A 99 13.07 10.95 8.47
C PHE A 99 14.19 9.94 8.20
N ILE A 100 14.07 9.20 7.09
CA ILE A 100 15.11 8.26 6.67
C ILE A 100 16.42 9.00 6.37
N GLU A 101 16.34 10.10 5.62
CA GLU A 101 17.50 10.94 5.29
C GLU A 101 18.18 11.51 6.55
N PHE A 102 17.38 11.98 7.49
CA PHE A 102 17.88 12.47 8.77
C PHE A 102 18.65 11.37 9.53
N ILE A 103 18.12 10.15 9.60
CA ILE A 103 18.80 9.01 10.25
C ILE A 103 20.11 8.68 9.50
N VAL A 104 20.09 8.64 8.16
CA VAL A 104 21.29 8.40 7.34
C VAL A 104 22.35 9.47 7.60
N GLN A 105 21.95 10.73 7.76
CA GLN A 105 22.86 11.82 8.12
C GLN A 105 23.44 11.66 9.52
N LEU A 106 22.64 11.21 10.51
CA LEU A 106 23.13 10.96 11.85
C LEU A 106 24.28 9.94 11.89
N PHE A 107 24.29 8.96 10.99
CA PHE A 107 25.37 7.99 10.90
C PHE A 107 26.72 8.57 10.48
N THR A 108 26.76 9.83 10.05
CA THR A 108 28.04 10.53 9.79
C THR A 108 28.75 10.93 11.08
N THR A 109 28.00 11.08 12.17
CA THR A 109 28.49 11.61 13.45
C THR A 109 28.26 10.67 14.64
N HIS A 110 27.44 9.64 14.49
CA HIS A 110 27.10 8.68 15.53
C HIS A 110 27.27 7.24 14.99
N GLU A 111 27.51 6.30 15.89
CA GLU A 111 27.40 4.88 15.55
C GLU A 111 25.93 4.51 15.28
N THR A 112 25.74 3.40 14.54
CA THR A 112 24.40 3.03 14.02
C THR A 112 23.38 2.80 15.13
N ASP A 113 23.76 2.10 16.18
CA ASP A 113 22.94 1.80 17.34
C ASP A 113 22.63 3.06 18.17
N GLU A 114 23.62 3.92 18.40
CA GLU A 114 23.45 5.19 19.11
C GLU A 114 22.49 6.13 18.36
N ALA A 115 22.64 6.26 17.05
CA ALA A 115 21.78 7.12 16.22
C ALA A 115 20.32 6.65 16.26
N LEU A 116 20.09 5.35 16.13
CA LEU A 116 18.73 4.77 16.17
C LEU A 116 18.12 4.85 17.56
N ALA A 117 18.87 4.56 18.62
CA ALA A 117 18.42 4.72 20.00
C ALA A 117 18.07 6.18 20.35
N LYS A 118 18.82 7.14 19.77
CA LYS A 118 18.53 8.57 19.92
C LYS A 118 17.23 8.95 19.22
N CYS A 119 17.01 8.48 17.98
CA CYS A 119 15.76 8.71 17.27
C CYS A 119 14.57 8.06 17.97
N GLU A 120 14.70 6.84 18.47
CA GLU A 120 13.68 6.14 19.26
C GLU A 120 13.23 6.95 20.47
N ARG A 121 14.19 7.48 21.26
CA ARG A 121 13.88 8.36 22.40
C ARG A 121 13.16 9.63 21.95
N TRP A 122 13.64 10.31 20.93
CA TRP A 122 13.01 11.54 20.44
C TRP A 122 11.60 11.33 19.91
N VAL A 123 11.33 10.20 19.26
CA VAL A 123 9.97 9.79 18.86
C VAL A 123 9.09 9.56 20.09
N SER A 124 9.58 8.84 21.08
CA SER A 124 8.86 8.57 22.33
C SER A 124 8.57 9.85 23.12
N ASP A 125 9.56 10.75 23.22
CA ASP A 125 9.40 12.05 23.86
C ASP A 125 8.32 12.91 23.16
N ALA A 126 8.30 12.87 21.82
CA ALA A 126 7.29 13.60 21.04
C ALA A 126 5.88 13.04 21.29
N LEU A 127 5.74 11.72 21.37
CA LEU A 127 4.45 11.07 21.60
C LEU A 127 3.93 11.28 23.04
N ALA A 128 4.82 11.50 24.00
CA ALA A 128 4.44 11.86 25.37
C ALA A 128 3.83 13.28 25.47
N LEU A 129 4.02 14.11 24.45
CA LEU A 129 3.46 15.46 24.41
C LEU A 129 2.04 15.46 23.85
N PRO A 130 1.16 16.39 24.30
CA PRO A 130 -0.12 16.67 23.64
C PRO A 130 0.07 17.00 22.15
N LEU A 131 -0.88 16.63 21.31
CA LEU A 131 -0.78 16.79 19.85
C LEU A 131 -0.37 18.18 19.40
N ASN A 132 -0.96 19.23 19.99
CA ASN A 132 -0.65 20.63 19.68
C ASN A 132 0.77 21.08 20.09
N LYS A 133 1.47 20.30 20.94
CA LYS A 133 2.83 20.58 21.41
C LYS A 133 3.89 19.72 20.71
N ARG A 134 3.51 18.64 20.03
CA ARG A 134 4.45 17.70 19.38
C ARG A 134 5.42 18.39 18.41
N ARG A 135 4.95 19.40 17.67
CA ARG A 135 5.77 20.20 16.74
C ARG A 135 6.97 20.89 17.40
N PHE A 136 6.96 21.07 18.73
CA PHE A 136 8.05 21.68 19.47
C PHE A 136 9.05 20.65 20.02
N SER A 137 8.80 19.36 19.88
CA SER A 137 9.72 18.32 20.29
C SER A 137 10.98 18.29 19.43
N ASN A 138 12.03 17.64 19.96
CA ASN A 138 13.31 17.56 19.27
C ASN A 138 13.20 16.96 17.88
N ILE A 139 12.48 15.86 17.72
CA ILE A 139 12.37 15.19 16.42
C ILE A 139 11.69 16.07 15.36
N TYR A 140 10.60 16.77 15.69
CA TYR A 140 9.91 17.66 14.74
C TYR A 140 10.69 18.94 14.46
N ARG A 141 11.58 19.36 15.36
CA ARG A 141 12.49 20.49 15.11
C ARG A 141 13.63 20.11 14.18
N GLN A 142 14.13 18.87 14.26
CA GLN A 142 15.19 18.35 13.39
C GLN A 142 14.63 17.93 12.02
N VAL A 143 13.38 17.43 11.98
CA VAL A 143 12.71 16.95 10.78
C VAL A 143 11.35 17.68 10.65
N PRO A 144 11.31 18.95 10.20
CA PRO A 144 10.08 19.74 10.16
C PRO A 144 8.98 19.16 9.25
N LYS A 145 9.38 18.39 8.23
CA LYS A 145 8.46 17.70 7.29
C LYS A 145 8.11 16.28 7.74
N LEU A 146 8.43 15.91 8.99
CA LEU A 146 8.02 14.64 9.56
C LEU A 146 6.49 14.59 9.64
N GLY A 147 5.90 13.57 9.04
CA GLY A 147 4.47 13.33 9.13
C GLY A 147 4.01 12.95 10.55
N TYR A 148 2.75 12.58 10.70
CA TYR A 148 2.24 12.12 11.98
C TYR A 148 2.89 10.78 12.38
N ILE A 149 3.28 10.68 13.65
CA ILE A 149 3.75 9.45 14.27
C ILE A 149 2.63 8.94 15.18
N PHE A 150 2.15 7.73 14.91
CA PHE A 150 1.03 7.12 15.64
C PHE A 150 1.49 6.21 16.79
N HIS A 151 2.71 5.67 16.68
CA HIS A 151 3.28 4.73 17.67
C HIS A 151 4.72 5.07 18.04
N PRO A 152 5.17 4.72 19.25
CA PRO A 152 6.60 4.68 19.55
C PRO A 152 7.26 3.60 18.65
N LEU A 153 8.35 3.97 17.99
CA LEU A 153 9.06 3.09 17.09
C LEU A 153 10.22 2.42 17.80
N PRO A 154 10.19 1.11 18.06
CA PRO A 154 11.29 0.39 18.73
C PRO A 154 12.47 0.15 17.77
N LEU A 155 13.16 1.24 17.38
CA LEU A 155 14.22 1.21 16.37
C LEU A 155 15.42 0.38 16.81
N SER A 156 15.76 0.39 18.10
CA SER A 156 16.85 -0.43 18.64
C SER A 156 16.55 -1.92 18.52
N LYS A 157 15.31 -2.32 18.82
CA LYS A 157 14.86 -3.72 18.64
C LYS A 157 14.85 -4.12 17.16
N ALA A 158 14.37 -3.23 16.30
CA ALA A 158 14.33 -3.45 14.86
C ALA A 158 15.75 -3.56 14.27
N LEU A 159 16.69 -2.75 14.75
CA LEU A 159 18.10 -2.88 14.37
C LEU A 159 18.65 -4.25 14.73
N MET A 160 18.42 -4.74 15.96
CA MET A 160 18.91 -6.06 16.38
C MET A 160 18.35 -7.17 15.50
N GLU A 161 17.06 -7.14 15.19
CA GLU A 161 16.45 -8.12 14.29
C GLU A 161 17.01 -8.01 12.86
N TYR A 162 17.21 -6.81 12.35
CA TYR A 162 17.80 -6.59 11.02
C TYR A 162 19.29 -7.01 10.98
N ASP A 163 20.03 -6.76 12.04
CA ASP A 163 21.47 -7.06 12.14
C ASP A 163 21.77 -8.57 12.17
N GLU A 164 20.84 -9.40 12.71
CA GLU A 164 20.96 -10.86 12.66
C GLU A 164 21.12 -11.38 11.23
N PHE A 165 20.58 -10.66 10.24
CA PHE A 165 20.58 -11.05 8.83
C PHE A 165 21.63 -10.35 8.00
N CYS A 166 21.94 -9.10 8.32
CA CYS A 166 22.72 -8.21 7.46
C CYS A 166 24.09 -7.89 8.02
N ALA A 167 24.37 -8.26 9.29
CA ALA A 167 25.60 -7.95 9.99
C ALA A 167 26.01 -6.47 9.84
N LEU A 168 25.05 -5.57 9.93
CA LEU A 168 25.19 -4.16 9.66
C LEU A 168 26.10 -3.48 10.67
N THR A 169 25.95 -3.83 11.97
CA THR A 169 26.78 -3.30 13.07
C THR A 169 28.24 -3.77 13.01
N LYS A 170 28.55 -4.84 12.25
CA LYS A 170 29.92 -5.34 12.03
C LYS A 170 30.68 -4.57 10.95
N ARG A 171 30.00 -3.68 10.21
CA ARG A 171 30.63 -2.90 9.15
C ARG A 171 31.37 -1.70 9.72
N LYS A 172 32.67 -1.60 9.41
CA LYS A 172 33.51 -0.48 9.87
C LYS A 172 33.51 0.72 8.93
N TYR A 173 33.33 0.48 7.61
CA TYR A 173 33.60 1.49 6.60
C TYR A 173 32.37 1.85 5.76
N VAL A 174 31.32 1.02 5.78
CA VAL A 174 30.11 1.23 4.99
C VAL A 174 28.94 1.43 5.95
N ARG A 175 28.49 2.66 6.06
CA ARG A 175 27.33 3.03 6.88
C ARG A 175 26.03 2.52 6.23
N PRO A 176 24.95 2.34 7.02
CA PRO A 176 23.65 1.97 6.48
C PRO A 176 23.20 2.97 5.41
N ASN A 177 22.64 2.45 4.34
CA ASN A 177 22.05 3.26 3.28
C ASN A 177 20.55 3.49 3.51
N PHE A 178 19.95 4.31 2.66
CA PHE A 178 18.53 4.66 2.72
C PHE A 178 17.61 3.42 2.76
N ALA A 179 17.87 2.41 1.91
CA ALA A 179 17.03 1.22 1.84
C ALA A 179 17.13 0.38 3.13
N GLU A 180 18.32 0.27 3.71
CA GLU A 180 18.53 -0.44 4.99
C GLU A 180 17.83 0.28 6.15
N VAL A 181 17.92 1.61 6.21
CA VAL A 181 17.20 2.40 7.22
C VAL A 181 15.68 2.29 7.03
N ARG A 182 15.18 2.33 5.79
CA ARG A 182 13.76 2.11 5.48
C ARG A 182 13.29 0.74 5.99
N HIS A 183 14.09 -0.32 5.80
CA HIS A 183 13.76 -1.65 6.32
C HIS A 183 13.71 -1.68 7.86
N ILE A 184 14.68 -1.05 8.53
CA ILE A 184 14.70 -0.97 10.00
C ILE A 184 13.46 -0.22 10.51
N ILE A 185 13.10 0.90 9.89
CA ILE A 185 11.89 1.65 10.23
C ILE A 185 10.63 0.80 10.00
N ASN A 186 10.53 0.08 8.88
CA ASN A 186 9.41 -0.81 8.60
C ASN A 186 9.30 -1.93 9.66
N ILE A 187 10.40 -2.55 10.06
CA ILE A 187 10.41 -3.56 11.13
C ILE A 187 9.93 -2.92 12.45
N ALA A 188 10.44 -1.75 12.81
CA ALA A 188 10.00 -1.02 14.01
C ALA A 188 8.50 -0.68 13.94
N GLN A 189 8.00 -0.27 12.79
CA GLN A 189 6.59 0.03 12.58
C GLN A 189 5.71 -1.22 12.72
N VAL A 190 6.14 -2.36 12.18
CA VAL A 190 5.46 -3.65 12.36
C VAL A 190 5.39 -4.03 13.84
N HIS A 191 6.50 -3.97 14.58
CA HIS A 191 6.53 -4.24 16.01
C HIS A 191 5.59 -3.33 16.81
N ALA A 192 5.55 -2.06 16.44
CA ALA A 192 4.70 -1.09 17.10
C ALA A 192 3.21 -1.33 16.83
N SER A 193 2.86 -1.54 15.54
CA SER A 193 1.47 -1.73 15.10
C SER A 193 0.86 -3.06 15.55
N ALA A 194 1.65 -4.11 15.70
CA ALA A 194 1.15 -5.46 16.02
C ALA A 194 0.28 -5.52 17.29
N LYS A 195 0.44 -4.57 18.21
CA LYS A 195 -0.33 -4.49 19.47
C LYS A 195 -1.74 -3.94 19.28
N THR A 196 -1.95 -3.06 18.31
CA THR A 196 -3.17 -2.26 18.16
C THR A 196 -3.88 -2.47 16.84
N VAL A 197 -3.19 -2.99 15.82
CA VAL A 197 -3.71 -3.08 14.47
C VAL A 197 -5.02 -3.86 14.37
N LYS A 198 -6.00 -3.25 13.73
CA LYS A 198 -7.33 -3.78 13.41
C LYS A 198 -7.62 -3.75 11.91
N LEU A 199 -6.94 -2.87 11.19
CA LEU A 199 -7.08 -2.68 9.75
C LEU A 199 -5.71 -2.62 9.11
N VAL A 200 -5.48 -3.45 8.10
CA VAL A 200 -4.32 -3.36 7.21
C VAL A 200 -4.82 -3.04 5.81
N THR A 201 -4.33 -1.96 5.23
CA THR A 201 -4.67 -1.57 3.87
C THR A 201 -3.47 -1.67 2.96
N PHE A 202 -3.68 -2.04 1.72
CA PHE A 202 -2.63 -2.23 0.72
C PHE A 202 -2.92 -1.38 -0.50
N ASP A 203 -1.90 -0.72 -1.03
CA ASP A 203 -1.90 -0.38 -2.45
C ASP A 203 -1.82 -1.67 -3.28
N ALA A 204 -2.24 -1.63 -4.53
CA ALA A 204 -2.30 -2.81 -5.38
C ALA A 204 -1.03 -2.98 -6.22
N ASP A 205 -0.84 -2.10 -7.20
CA ASP A 205 0.24 -2.17 -8.18
C ASP A 205 1.60 -1.86 -7.53
N GLY A 206 2.61 -2.70 -7.76
CA GLY A 206 3.93 -2.55 -7.12
C GLY A 206 3.99 -3.01 -5.65
N THR A 207 2.85 -3.18 -4.99
CA THR A 207 2.72 -3.56 -3.58
C THR A 207 2.26 -5.00 -3.40
N LEU A 208 1.16 -5.43 -4.00
CA LEU A 208 0.63 -6.80 -3.90
C LEU A 208 1.05 -7.68 -5.07
N TYR A 209 1.19 -7.09 -6.23
CA TYR A 209 1.65 -7.72 -7.47
C TYR A 209 2.45 -6.69 -8.28
N ALA A 210 3.20 -7.16 -9.28
CA ALA A 210 3.98 -6.27 -10.14
C ALA A 210 3.06 -5.34 -10.94
N ASP A 211 3.52 -4.12 -11.18
CA ASP A 211 2.80 -3.08 -11.92
C ASP A 211 2.18 -3.61 -13.22
N GLY A 212 0.89 -3.38 -13.44
CA GLY A 212 0.12 -3.85 -14.59
C GLY A 212 -0.19 -5.35 -14.61
N LYS A 213 0.10 -6.08 -13.53
CA LYS A 213 -0.21 -7.51 -13.37
C LYS A 213 -1.52 -7.71 -12.61
N HIS A 214 -1.84 -9.00 -12.38
CA HIS A 214 -3.00 -9.44 -11.63
C HIS A 214 -2.56 -10.22 -10.40
N PHE A 215 -3.48 -10.44 -9.49
CA PHE A 215 -3.29 -11.32 -8.33
C PHE A 215 -3.37 -12.77 -8.82
N GLU A 216 -2.23 -13.40 -9.07
CA GLU A 216 -2.14 -14.78 -9.56
C GLU A 216 -2.36 -15.78 -8.41
N GLU A 217 -2.77 -17.02 -8.74
CA GLU A 217 -3.13 -18.06 -7.75
C GLU A 217 -1.94 -18.50 -6.86
N ASP A 218 -0.71 -18.36 -7.34
CA ASP A 218 0.52 -18.69 -6.61
C ASP A 218 1.10 -17.52 -5.80
N ASN A 219 0.39 -16.40 -5.74
CA ASN A 219 0.84 -15.23 -5.01
C ASN A 219 0.89 -15.50 -3.50
N GLN A 220 2.08 -15.37 -2.93
CA GLN A 220 2.34 -15.64 -1.51
C GLN A 220 1.58 -14.73 -0.53
N MET A 221 1.06 -13.60 -1.01
CA MET A 221 0.25 -12.69 -0.20
C MET A 221 -1.15 -13.23 0.10
N ILE A 222 -1.68 -14.16 -0.71
CA ILE A 222 -2.98 -14.79 -0.51
C ILE A 222 -3.08 -15.38 0.90
N ASP A 223 -2.12 -16.25 1.25
CA ASP A 223 -2.08 -16.86 2.57
C ASP A 223 -1.97 -15.82 3.70
N LYS A 224 -1.25 -14.72 3.47
CA LYS A 224 -1.05 -13.68 4.49
C LYS A 224 -2.32 -12.87 4.71
N ILE A 225 -3.02 -12.54 3.64
CA ILE A 225 -4.32 -11.86 3.71
C ILE A 225 -5.31 -12.73 4.49
N GLN A 226 -5.44 -14.02 4.14
CA GLN A 226 -6.34 -14.93 4.85
C GLN A 226 -5.98 -15.08 6.32
N GLN A 227 -4.71 -15.30 6.64
CA GLN A 227 -4.22 -15.41 8.03
C GLN A 227 -4.53 -14.16 8.87
N LEU A 228 -4.38 -12.97 8.30
CA LEU A 228 -4.75 -11.73 8.98
C LEU A 228 -6.26 -11.65 9.22
N MET A 229 -7.06 -12.00 8.23
CA MET A 229 -8.52 -11.99 8.36
C MET A 229 -9.01 -13.02 9.39
N GLU A 230 -8.45 -14.22 9.42
CA GLU A 230 -8.78 -15.29 10.40
C GLU A 230 -8.50 -14.88 11.84
N ILE A 231 -7.42 -14.12 12.07
CA ILE A 231 -7.13 -13.58 13.41
C ILE A 231 -7.89 -12.28 13.72
N GLY A 232 -8.87 -11.90 12.91
CA GLY A 232 -9.78 -10.78 13.18
C GLY A 232 -9.23 -9.41 12.80
N VAL A 233 -8.27 -9.33 11.89
CA VAL A 233 -7.80 -8.09 11.28
C VAL A 233 -8.58 -7.86 10.00
N HIS A 234 -9.12 -6.65 9.81
CA HIS A 234 -9.68 -6.25 8.53
C HIS A 234 -8.57 -5.98 7.52
N VAL A 235 -8.79 -6.39 6.30
CA VAL A 235 -7.87 -6.18 5.18
C VAL A 235 -8.58 -5.42 4.09
N ALA A 236 -7.95 -4.37 3.56
CA ALA A 236 -8.50 -3.63 2.43
C ALA A 236 -7.45 -3.40 1.35
N ILE A 237 -7.87 -3.49 0.09
CA ILE A 237 -7.08 -3.03 -1.04
C ILE A 237 -7.56 -1.62 -1.39
N VAL A 238 -6.63 -0.65 -1.43
CA VAL A 238 -6.90 0.75 -1.73
C VAL A 238 -6.09 1.12 -2.96
N THR A 239 -6.75 1.21 -4.11
CA THR A 239 -6.09 1.42 -5.40
C THR A 239 -6.67 2.61 -6.16
N ALA A 240 -5.81 3.31 -6.91
CA ALA A 240 -6.22 4.34 -7.86
C ALA A 240 -6.98 3.77 -9.08
N ALA A 241 -6.83 2.47 -9.36
CA ALA A 241 -7.57 1.82 -10.44
C ALA A 241 -9.08 1.89 -10.20
N GLY A 242 -9.81 2.55 -11.10
CA GLY A 242 -11.25 2.77 -11.01
C GLY A 242 -12.03 2.10 -12.11
N TYR A 243 -13.05 1.34 -11.71
CA TYR A 243 -14.05 0.75 -12.61
C TYR A 243 -15.42 0.95 -11.98
N PRO A 244 -15.97 2.19 -12.01
CA PRO A 244 -17.15 2.55 -11.22
C PRO A 244 -18.39 1.71 -11.55
N ASP A 245 -18.50 1.23 -12.78
CA ASP A 245 -19.68 0.49 -13.26
C ASP A 245 -19.41 -1.01 -13.48
N ASP A 246 -18.21 -1.49 -13.16
CA ASP A 246 -17.80 -2.85 -13.53
C ASP A 246 -17.01 -3.55 -12.42
N ALA A 247 -17.73 -4.13 -11.46
CA ALA A 247 -17.15 -4.96 -10.39
C ALA A 247 -16.32 -6.13 -10.95
N LYS A 248 -16.69 -6.67 -12.11
CA LYS A 248 -15.99 -7.83 -12.71
C LYS A 248 -14.56 -7.50 -13.13
N ARG A 249 -14.25 -6.24 -13.43
CA ARG A 249 -12.86 -5.85 -13.72
C ARG A 249 -11.99 -5.91 -12.47
N PHE A 250 -12.54 -5.52 -11.31
CA PHE A 250 -11.84 -5.74 -10.04
C PHE A 250 -11.71 -7.22 -9.71
N GLU A 251 -12.76 -8.01 -9.91
CA GLU A 251 -12.71 -9.46 -9.72
C GLU A 251 -11.61 -10.10 -10.59
N ASN A 252 -11.50 -9.72 -11.85
CA ASN A 252 -10.46 -10.21 -12.73
C ASN A 252 -9.04 -9.89 -12.22
N ARG A 253 -8.84 -8.68 -11.67
CA ARG A 253 -7.55 -8.31 -11.06
C ARG A 253 -7.24 -9.09 -9.79
N LEU A 254 -8.25 -9.44 -9.02
CA LEU A 254 -8.15 -10.12 -7.72
C LEU A 254 -8.48 -11.61 -7.81
N ARG A 255 -8.61 -12.17 -9.01
CA ARG A 255 -9.14 -13.51 -9.25
C ARG A 255 -8.45 -14.59 -8.41
N GLY A 256 -7.12 -14.65 -8.40
CA GLY A 256 -6.39 -15.64 -7.61
C GLY A 256 -6.70 -15.57 -6.12
N LEU A 257 -6.90 -14.38 -5.58
CA LEU A 257 -7.30 -14.18 -4.18
C LEU A 257 -8.73 -14.66 -3.92
N LEU A 258 -9.68 -14.28 -4.77
CA LEU A 258 -11.09 -14.65 -4.62
C LEU A 258 -11.31 -16.17 -4.81
N ASP A 259 -10.63 -16.77 -5.78
CA ASP A 259 -10.65 -18.20 -6.00
C ASP A 259 -10.07 -18.96 -4.78
N SER A 260 -9.02 -18.43 -4.16
CA SER A 260 -8.48 -19.01 -2.92
C SER A 260 -9.44 -18.89 -1.74
N PHE A 261 -10.18 -17.78 -1.59
CA PHE A 261 -11.23 -17.63 -0.57
C PHE A 261 -12.31 -18.71 -0.74
N LYS A 262 -12.67 -19.00 -2.00
CA LYS A 262 -13.63 -20.03 -2.34
C LYS A 262 -13.09 -21.44 -2.07
N GLN A 263 -11.86 -21.73 -2.48
CA GLN A 263 -11.21 -23.03 -2.26
C GLN A 263 -11.07 -23.35 -0.77
N ASN A 264 -10.73 -22.35 0.05
CA ASN A 264 -10.58 -22.48 1.49
C ASN A 264 -11.91 -22.35 2.26
N ALA A 265 -13.04 -22.21 1.54
CA ALA A 265 -14.39 -22.13 2.09
C ALA A 265 -14.49 -21.13 3.28
N LEU A 266 -13.93 -19.94 3.13
CA LEU A 266 -13.91 -18.93 4.20
C LEU A 266 -15.34 -18.62 4.69
N THR A 267 -15.52 -18.55 6.02
CA THR A 267 -16.81 -18.22 6.63
C THR A 267 -17.24 -16.79 6.25
N GLU A 268 -18.53 -16.51 6.34
CA GLU A 268 -19.09 -15.17 6.09
C GLU A 268 -18.42 -14.11 6.97
N GLU A 269 -18.18 -14.43 8.26
CA GLU A 269 -17.51 -13.54 9.19
C GLU A 269 -16.08 -13.18 8.74
N VAL A 270 -15.31 -14.15 8.25
CA VAL A 270 -13.95 -13.92 7.77
C VAL A 270 -13.97 -13.15 6.47
N ARG A 271 -14.85 -13.51 5.51
CA ARG A 271 -15.00 -12.78 4.25
C ARG A 271 -15.40 -11.32 4.47
N GLY A 272 -16.27 -11.06 5.45
CA GLY A 272 -16.71 -9.71 5.82
C GLY A 272 -15.58 -8.80 6.34
N ARG A 273 -14.37 -9.33 6.54
CA ARG A 273 -13.18 -8.55 6.90
C ARG A 273 -12.34 -8.13 5.69
N PHE A 274 -12.73 -8.55 4.48
CA PHE A 274 -12.05 -8.13 3.26
C PHE A 274 -12.81 -7.02 2.55
N HIS A 275 -12.10 -5.96 2.16
CA HIS A 275 -12.66 -4.79 1.52
C HIS A 275 -11.83 -4.40 0.31
N VAL A 276 -12.46 -3.79 -0.68
CA VAL A 276 -11.77 -3.16 -1.82
C VAL A 276 -12.25 -1.74 -1.98
N MET A 277 -11.32 -0.82 -2.02
CA MET A 277 -11.55 0.58 -2.30
C MET A 277 -10.80 0.93 -3.58
N GLY A 278 -11.53 1.25 -4.61
CA GLY A 278 -11.01 1.55 -5.94
C GLY A 278 -11.51 2.87 -6.49
N GLY A 279 -11.19 3.14 -7.74
CA GLY A 279 -11.72 4.26 -8.46
C GLY A 279 -11.16 5.60 -8.05
N GLU A 280 -9.86 5.79 -8.31
CA GLU A 280 -9.24 7.10 -8.13
C GLU A 280 -9.35 7.60 -6.68
N CYS A 281 -9.41 6.63 -5.74
CA CYS A 281 -9.59 6.88 -4.30
C CYS A 281 -10.92 7.57 -3.93
N ASN A 282 -11.87 7.64 -4.86
CA ASN A 282 -13.18 8.23 -4.67
C ASN A 282 -14.29 7.19 -4.42
N TYR A 283 -13.99 5.90 -4.64
CA TYR A 283 -14.99 4.84 -4.58
C TYR A 283 -14.66 3.87 -3.46
N LEU A 284 -15.58 3.74 -2.53
CA LEU A 284 -15.54 2.76 -1.45
C LEU A 284 -16.50 1.62 -1.80
N LEU A 285 -16.00 0.38 -1.82
CA LEU A 285 -16.74 -0.79 -2.27
C LEU A 285 -16.87 -1.82 -1.12
N GLU A 286 -18.07 -2.07 -0.61
CA GLU A 286 -18.35 -3.11 0.39
C GLU A 286 -19.45 -4.07 -0.07
N GLY A 287 -19.36 -5.35 0.22
CA GLY A 287 -20.41 -6.33 0.09
C GLY A 287 -20.71 -7.07 1.39
N SER A 288 -21.88 -6.90 1.98
CA SER A 288 -22.45 -7.81 2.97
C SER A 288 -23.90 -8.07 2.67
N ALA A 289 -24.21 -9.29 2.25
CA ALA A 289 -25.58 -9.77 2.05
C ALA A 289 -26.44 -9.63 3.31
N SER A 290 -25.85 -9.56 4.51
CA SER A 290 -26.60 -9.50 5.77
C SER A 290 -27.22 -8.14 6.06
N ARG A 291 -26.65 -7.03 5.61
CA ARG A 291 -27.20 -5.68 5.86
C ARG A 291 -28.25 -5.26 4.83
N VAL A 292 -28.09 -5.64 3.58
CA VAL A 292 -29.11 -5.44 2.54
C VAL A 292 -30.38 -6.22 2.90
N SER A 293 -30.26 -7.44 3.43
CA SER A 293 -31.40 -8.23 3.87
C SER A 293 -32.15 -7.64 5.09
N GLN A 294 -31.48 -6.86 5.94
CA GLN A 294 -32.16 -6.17 7.05
C GLN A 294 -32.93 -4.93 6.59
N ILE A 295 -32.45 -4.23 5.54
CA ILE A 295 -33.19 -3.12 4.94
C ILE A 295 -34.42 -3.63 4.13
N GLN A 296 -34.27 -4.76 3.44
CA GLN A 296 -35.37 -5.40 2.70
C GLN A 296 -36.41 -6.11 3.60
N ARG A 297 -36.10 -6.39 4.88
CA ARG A 297 -37.06 -7.04 5.81
C ARG A 297 -38.01 -6.08 6.50
N LEU A 298 -37.92 -4.78 6.28
CA LEU A 298 -39.01 -3.89 6.64
C LEU A 298 -40.11 -4.04 5.57
N PRO A 299 -41.35 -4.42 5.93
CA PRO A 299 -42.45 -4.55 4.97
C PRO A 299 -42.91 -3.15 4.57
N VAL A 300 -42.20 -2.53 3.65
CA VAL A 300 -42.57 -1.23 3.09
C VAL A 300 -43.08 -1.52 1.68
N SER A 301 -44.36 -1.28 1.49
CA SER A 301 -44.95 -1.38 0.15
C SER A 301 -44.28 -0.35 -0.78
N PRO A 302 -44.17 -0.59 -2.10
CA PRO A 302 -43.58 0.36 -3.04
C PRO A 302 -44.19 1.77 -2.96
N LEU A 303 -45.47 1.87 -2.60
CA LEU A 303 -46.15 3.15 -2.39
C LEU A 303 -45.66 3.92 -1.15
N THR A 304 -45.21 3.22 -0.11
CA THR A 304 -44.74 3.86 1.14
C THR A 304 -43.32 4.40 0.96
N LEU A 305 -42.49 3.79 0.12
CA LEU A 305 -41.17 4.28 -0.19
C LEU A 305 -41.20 5.64 -0.90
N VAL A 306 -42.12 5.81 -1.85
CA VAL A 306 -42.31 7.06 -2.60
C VAL A 306 -42.85 8.18 -1.69
N THR A 307 -43.60 7.84 -0.67
CA THR A 307 -44.24 8.83 0.24
C THR A 307 -43.27 9.28 1.35
N VAL A 308 -42.29 8.43 1.74
CA VAL A 308 -41.36 8.74 2.84
C VAL A 308 -40.07 9.43 2.34
N CYS A 309 -39.69 9.23 1.07
CA CYS A 309 -38.50 9.83 0.48
C CYS A 309 -38.76 10.30 -0.97
N PRO A 310 -39.44 11.43 -1.18
CA PRO A 310 -39.75 11.93 -2.53
C PRO A 310 -38.47 12.28 -3.33
N HIS A 311 -37.33 12.49 -2.67
CA HIS A 311 -36.05 12.82 -3.34
C HIS A 311 -35.30 11.59 -3.88
N LEU A 312 -35.66 10.36 -3.46
CA LEU A 312 -35.00 9.14 -4.01
C LEU A 312 -35.48 8.77 -5.42
N ALA A 313 -36.54 9.36 -5.91
CA ALA A 313 -37.11 9.04 -7.22
C ALA A 313 -36.66 9.97 -8.36
N GLN A 314 -35.88 11.01 -8.08
CA GLN A 314 -35.46 12.03 -9.08
C GLN A 314 -33.95 12.18 -9.30
N HIS A 315 -33.12 11.45 -8.57
CA HIS A 315 -31.68 11.52 -8.83
C HIS A 315 -31.26 10.35 -9.72
N ASN A 316 -30.95 10.71 -10.95
CA ASN A 316 -30.13 9.91 -11.85
C ASN A 316 -28.73 9.92 -11.22
N THR A 317 -28.45 8.92 -10.39
CA THR A 317 -27.42 8.95 -9.39
C THR A 317 -26.20 8.22 -9.92
N ASN A 318 -25.43 8.87 -10.79
CA ASN A 318 -24.16 8.33 -11.28
C ASN A 318 -22.95 8.78 -10.48
N THR A 319 -23.13 9.38 -9.30
CA THR A 319 -22.03 9.90 -8.48
C THR A 319 -21.90 9.07 -7.22
N PHE A 320 -21.11 8.00 -7.23
CA PHE A 320 -21.12 7.05 -6.13
C PHE A 320 -19.75 6.57 -5.67
N CYS A 321 -19.59 6.61 -4.36
CA CYS A 321 -18.58 5.83 -3.66
C CYS A 321 -19.09 4.39 -3.49
N TYR A 322 -18.30 3.42 -3.90
CA TYR A 322 -18.64 2.01 -3.77
C TYR A 322 -17.60 1.29 -2.91
N LEU A 323 -18.06 0.48 -1.96
CA LEU A 323 -17.25 -0.45 -1.19
C LEU A 323 -17.63 -1.87 -1.61
N SER A 324 -16.67 -2.72 -1.98
CA SER A 324 -16.92 -4.11 -2.32
C SER A 324 -16.59 -5.06 -1.20
N GLN A 325 -17.44 -6.04 -1.01
CA GLN A 325 -17.25 -7.20 -0.16
C GLN A 325 -17.41 -8.48 -0.99
N VAL A 326 -16.89 -9.58 -0.48
CA VAL A 326 -17.03 -10.89 -1.09
C VAL A 326 -18.34 -11.52 -0.63
N ASN A 327 -19.30 -11.70 -1.54
CA ASN A 327 -20.61 -12.29 -1.27
C ASN A 327 -20.54 -13.81 -1.02
N ALA A 328 -21.71 -14.44 -0.82
CA ALA A 328 -21.82 -15.89 -0.64
C ALA A 328 -21.33 -16.72 -1.83
N LYS A 329 -21.25 -16.13 -3.03
CA LYS A 329 -20.71 -16.74 -4.24
C LYS A 329 -19.22 -16.48 -4.43
N TYR A 330 -18.59 -15.74 -3.49
CA TYR A 330 -17.19 -15.27 -3.59
C TYR A 330 -16.95 -14.28 -4.74
N GLU A 331 -17.99 -13.55 -5.13
CA GLU A 331 -17.94 -12.44 -6.07
C GLU A 331 -17.91 -11.11 -5.31
N LEU A 332 -17.37 -10.06 -5.93
CA LEU A 332 -17.40 -8.72 -5.35
C LEU A 332 -18.75 -8.06 -5.60
N GLU A 333 -19.40 -7.59 -4.54
CA GLU A 333 -20.61 -6.80 -4.61
C GLU A 333 -20.34 -5.37 -4.18
N PHE A 334 -20.89 -4.42 -4.93
CA PHE A 334 -20.87 -3.01 -4.55
C PHE A 334 -21.89 -2.75 -3.44
N ILE A 335 -21.46 -2.06 -2.37
CA ILE A 335 -22.38 -1.48 -1.42
C ILE A 335 -22.55 0.00 -1.71
N ASP A 336 -23.78 0.42 -1.70
CA ASP A 336 -24.13 1.84 -1.71
C ASP A 336 -23.77 2.48 -0.34
N VAL A 337 -22.57 3.03 -0.28
CA VAL A 337 -22.08 3.76 0.88
C VAL A 337 -22.69 5.17 0.94
N GLY A 338 -23.43 5.59 -0.10
CA GLY A 338 -24.11 6.87 -0.12
C GLY A 338 -24.99 7.06 1.09
N ILE A 339 -25.78 6.04 1.46
CA ILE A 339 -26.65 6.07 2.65
C ILE A 339 -25.83 6.26 3.95
N TRP A 340 -24.68 5.60 4.08
CA TRP A 340 -23.82 5.76 5.25
C TRP A 340 -23.08 7.10 5.23
N ARG A 341 -22.53 7.50 4.10
CA ARG A 341 -21.89 8.81 3.89
C ARG A 341 -22.85 9.94 4.24
N ASP A 342 -24.11 9.86 3.82
CA ASP A 342 -25.10 10.89 4.09
C ASP A 342 -25.51 10.94 5.56
N ARG A 343 -25.34 9.86 6.30
CA ARG A 343 -25.58 9.79 7.75
C ARG A 343 -24.38 10.21 8.60
N ASN A 344 -23.16 10.22 8.03
CA ASN A 344 -21.95 10.57 8.72
C ASN A 344 -21.46 11.96 8.27
N GLU A 345 -21.68 12.96 9.12
CA GLU A 345 -21.34 14.36 8.83
C GLU A 345 -19.85 14.57 8.52
N ASP A 346 -18.96 13.85 9.20
CA ASP A 346 -17.51 14.00 8.98
C ASP A 346 -17.10 13.45 7.62
N THR A 347 -17.64 12.30 7.22
CA THR A 347 -17.41 11.75 5.88
C THR A 347 -18.01 12.65 4.80
N ARG A 348 -19.22 13.18 5.03
CA ARG A 348 -19.82 14.13 4.09
C ARG A 348 -18.97 15.38 3.88
N LYS A 349 -18.31 15.88 4.92
CA LYS A 349 -17.36 17.01 4.81
C LYS A 349 -16.13 16.65 3.99
N LEU A 350 -15.63 15.41 4.09
CA LEU A 350 -14.50 14.96 3.28
C LEU A 350 -14.83 14.90 1.78
N TYR A 351 -16.06 14.51 1.42
CA TYR A 351 -16.54 14.39 0.04
C TYR A 351 -17.42 15.57 -0.41
N TRP A 352 -17.15 16.79 0.10
CA TRP A 352 -17.93 17.98 -0.26
C TRP A 352 -17.92 18.25 -1.78
N TYR A 353 -16.83 17.94 -2.47
CA TYR A 353 -16.67 18.11 -3.90
C TYR A 353 -17.55 17.17 -4.74
N ALA A 354 -17.94 16.02 -4.20
CA ALA A 354 -18.82 15.05 -4.86
C ALA A 354 -20.32 15.38 -4.68
N GLN A 355 -20.67 16.55 -4.09
CA GLN A 355 -22.04 17.00 -4.02
C GLN A 355 -22.44 17.70 -5.33
N PRO A 356 -23.70 17.54 -5.80
CA PRO A 356 -24.14 18.11 -7.07
C PRO A 356 -23.87 19.61 -7.23
N GLU A 357 -23.96 20.36 -6.16
CA GLU A 357 -23.71 21.81 -6.14
C GLU A 357 -22.25 22.18 -6.43
N ASN A 358 -21.31 21.23 -6.38
CA ASN A 358 -19.89 21.45 -6.63
C ASN A 358 -19.39 20.80 -7.93
N GLU A 359 -20.26 20.17 -8.72
CA GLU A 359 -19.92 19.52 -10.00
C GLU A 359 -19.22 20.48 -10.97
N GLU A 360 -19.70 21.73 -11.06
CA GLU A 360 -19.10 22.74 -11.91
C GLU A 360 -17.66 23.06 -11.47
N LYS A 361 -17.39 23.14 -10.16
CA LYS A 361 -16.04 23.36 -9.62
C LYS A 361 -15.09 22.21 -9.97
N VAL A 362 -15.57 20.99 -9.87
CA VAL A 362 -14.80 19.79 -10.24
C VAL A 362 -14.50 19.79 -11.74
N THR A 363 -15.49 20.12 -12.56
CA THR A 363 -15.31 20.19 -14.01
C THR A 363 -14.28 21.26 -14.38
N GLN A 364 -14.41 22.48 -13.87
CA GLN A 364 -13.45 23.57 -14.09
C GLN A 364 -12.03 23.21 -13.63
N PHE A 365 -11.90 22.55 -12.47
CA PHE A 365 -10.63 22.06 -11.97
C PHE A 365 -9.98 21.06 -12.94
N LEU A 366 -10.74 20.06 -13.37
CA LEU A 366 -10.24 19.05 -14.28
C LEU A 366 -9.93 19.60 -15.67
N ASP A 367 -10.68 20.62 -16.14
CA ASP A 367 -10.40 21.30 -17.42
C ASP A 367 -9.07 22.05 -17.34
N ARG A 368 -8.82 22.76 -16.24
CA ARG A 368 -7.53 23.40 -15.97
C ARG A 368 -6.38 22.39 -15.91
N ALA A 369 -6.58 21.27 -15.21
CA ALA A 369 -5.60 20.20 -15.13
C ALA A 369 -5.30 19.59 -16.51
N GLN A 370 -6.33 19.36 -17.31
CA GLN A 370 -6.18 18.82 -18.67
C GLN A 370 -5.42 19.79 -19.57
N ALA A 371 -5.77 21.08 -19.55
CA ALA A 371 -5.09 22.09 -20.35
C ALA A 371 -3.59 22.12 -19.99
N PHE A 372 -3.26 22.24 -18.71
CA PHE A 372 -1.88 22.24 -18.25
C PHE A 372 -1.10 20.97 -18.68
N LEU A 373 -1.67 19.79 -18.42
CA LEU A 373 -1.01 18.52 -18.77
C LEU A 373 -0.79 18.36 -20.27
N THR A 374 -1.72 18.88 -21.10
CA THR A 374 -1.58 18.83 -22.55
C THR A 374 -0.50 19.77 -23.03
N ASP A 375 -0.51 21.02 -22.55
CA ASP A 375 0.48 22.03 -22.92
C ASP A 375 1.90 21.61 -22.49
N GLU A 376 2.03 21.08 -21.28
CA GLU A 376 3.33 20.63 -20.78
C GLU A 376 3.82 19.35 -21.48
N ALA A 377 2.93 18.43 -21.88
CA ALA A 377 3.29 17.29 -22.69
C ALA A 377 3.79 17.70 -24.07
N GLU A 378 3.17 18.72 -24.71
CA GLU A 378 3.64 19.33 -25.96
C GLU A 378 5.01 20.00 -25.77
N HIS A 379 5.19 20.75 -24.68
CA HIS A 379 6.47 21.37 -24.34
C HIS A 379 7.61 20.35 -24.20
N LEU A 380 7.31 19.20 -23.62
CA LEU A 380 8.25 18.08 -23.45
C LEU A 380 8.37 17.20 -24.71
N GLU A 381 7.74 17.57 -25.81
CA GLU A 381 7.72 16.83 -27.10
C GLU A 381 7.25 15.37 -26.93
N LEU A 382 6.26 15.13 -26.07
CA LEU A 382 5.72 13.80 -25.80
C LEU A 382 4.51 13.52 -26.71
N ASP A 383 4.55 12.35 -27.39
CA ASP A 383 3.37 11.82 -28.08
C ASP A 383 2.47 11.08 -27.07
N VAL A 384 1.31 11.65 -26.76
CA VAL A 384 0.47 11.21 -25.66
C VAL A 384 -0.99 11.03 -26.08
N ASP A 385 -1.69 10.13 -25.36
CA ASP A 385 -3.13 10.09 -25.30
C ASP A 385 -3.59 10.81 -24.02
N VAL A 386 -4.61 11.67 -24.16
CA VAL A 386 -5.25 12.32 -23.01
C VAL A 386 -6.48 11.51 -22.62
N MET A 387 -6.51 11.04 -21.38
CA MET A 387 -7.65 10.30 -20.83
C MET A 387 -8.42 11.20 -19.87
N ARG A 388 -9.67 11.51 -20.19
CA ARG A 388 -10.58 12.23 -19.31
C ARG A 388 -11.60 11.26 -18.69
N LYS A 389 -11.72 11.28 -17.38
CA LYS A 389 -12.73 10.58 -16.60
C LYS A 389 -13.56 11.60 -15.82
N GLU A 390 -14.59 11.15 -15.13
CA GLU A 390 -15.47 12.00 -14.31
C GLU A 390 -14.71 12.75 -13.21
N TYR A 391 -13.77 12.05 -12.54
CA TYR A 391 -12.96 12.60 -11.43
C TYR A 391 -11.47 12.53 -11.68
N ALA A 392 -11.02 12.37 -12.90
CA ALA A 392 -9.60 12.33 -13.22
C ALA A 392 -9.28 12.79 -14.64
N VAL A 393 -8.05 13.23 -14.79
CA VAL A 393 -7.44 13.41 -16.11
C VAL A 393 -6.05 12.81 -16.11
N GLY A 394 -5.70 12.08 -17.17
CA GLY A 394 -4.41 11.40 -17.29
C GLY A 394 -3.74 11.65 -18.64
N ILE A 395 -2.43 11.59 -18.61
CA ILE A 395 -1.54 11.59 -19.78
C ILE A 395 -0.91 10.22 -19.90
N LEU A 396 -1.10 9.57 -21.05
CA LEU A 396 -0.59 8.25 -21.35
C LEU A 396 0.34 8.35 -22.58
N PRO A 397 1.66 8.31 -22.40
CA PRO A 397 2.61 8.30 -23.52
C PRO A 397 2.40 7.07 -24.41
N ARG A 398 2.23 7.29 -25.72
CA ARG A 398 2.07 6.21 -26.73
C ARG A 398 3.37 5.45 -26.94
N SER A 399 4.49 6.13 -26.82
CA SER A 399 5.82 5.55 -26.83
C SER A 399 6.44 5.65 -25.44
N GLY A 400 7.34 4.73 -25.08
CA GLY A 400 8.02 4.81 -23.80
C GLY A 400 8.71 6.16 -23.62
N THR A 401 8.51 6.78 -22.46
CA THR A 401 9.18 8.02 -22.07
C THR A 401 10.09 7.79 -20.88
N VAL A 402 10.98 8.74 -20.60
CA VAL A 402 11.82 8.70 -19.40
C VAL A 402 11.00 9.08 -18.18
N TYR A 403 11.32 8.45 -17.06
CA TYR A 403 10.62 8.67 -15.80
C TYR A 403 10.60 10.15 -15.38
N GLU A 404 11.66 10.89 -15.69
CA GLU A 404 11.82 12.30 -15.37
C GLU A 404 10.78 13.19 -16.05
N ASN A 405 10.35 12.86 -17.27
CA ASN A 405 9.29 13.60 -17.95
C ASN A 405 7.94 13.42 -17.22
N LEU A 406 7.66 12.19 -16.74
CA LEU A 406 6.46 11.95 -15.94
C LEU A 406 6.52 12.65 -14.59
N GLU A 407 7.70 12.74 -13.97
CA GLU A 407 7.91 13.52 -12.74
C GLU A 407 7.67 15.01 -12.99
N GLU A 408 8.19 15.55 -14.10
CA GLU A 408 8.00 16.96 -14.48
C GLU A 408 6.52 17.29 -14.64
N LEU A 409 5.78 16.49 -15.41
CA LEU A 409 4.33 16.63 -15.56
C LEU A 409 3.59 16.61 -14.21
N SER A 410 3.96 15.67 -13.34
CA SER A 410 3.31 15.54 -12.03
C SER A 410 3.63 16.71 -11.10
N ILE A 411 4.90 17.12 -11.02
CA ILE A 411 5.32 18.27 -10.20
C ILE A 411 4.74 19.55 -10.75
N GLY A 412 4.80 19.75 -12.07
CA GLY A 412 4.21 20.91 -12.72
C GLY A 412 2.72 21.04 -12.45
N ALA A 413 1.97 19.93 -12.54
CA ALA A 413 0.55 19.91 -12.17
C ALA A 413 0.31 20.26 -10.68
N MET A 414 1.16 19.78 -9.77
CA MET A 414 1.06 20.14 -8.34
C MET A 414 1.30 21.65 -8.11
N ILE A 415 2.21 22.26 -8.86
CA ILE A 415 2.50 23.70 -8.76
C ILE A 415 1.36 24.50 -9.36
N GLU A 416 0.96 24.17 -10.58
CA GLU A 416 -0.11 24.87 -11.32
C GLU A 416 -1.44 24.83 -10.58
N LEU A 417 -1.78 23.70 -9.97
CA LEU A 417 -3.04 23.47 -9.26
C LEU A 417 -2.95 23.79 -7.76
N SER A 418 -1.87 24.39 -7.28
CA SER A 418 -1.60 24.60 -5.84
C SER A 418 -2.63 25.46 -5.11
N ASP A 419 -3.37 26.31 -5.84
CA ASP A 419 -4.44 27.18 -5.34
C ASP A 419 -5.84 26.55 -5.43
N ALA A 420 -5.95 25.30 -5.91
CA ALA A 420 -7.24 24.66 -6.07
C ALA A 420 -7.93 24.39 -4.73
N GLU A 421 -9.23 24.73 -4.66
CA GLU A 421 -10.08 24.39 -3.50
C GLU A 421 -10.45 22.90 -3.47
N VAL A 422 -10.56 22.29 -4.64
CA VAL A 422 -10.89 20.86 -4.78
C VAL A 422 -9.71 20.02 -4.30
N PRO A 423 -9.92 19.07 -3.37
CA PRO A 423 -8.84 18.18 -2.97
C PRO A 423 -8.44 17.30 -4.17
N TYR A 424 -7.15 17.16 -4.40
CA TYR A 424 -6.63 16.40 -5.54
C TYR A 424 -5.33 15.67 -5.21
N CYS A 425 -4.97 14.75 -6.08
CA CYS A 425 -3.69 14.07 -6.11
C CYS A 425 -3.15 14.10 -7.54
N ALA A 426 -2.02 14.78 -7.77
CA ALA A 426 -1.27 14.65 -9.02
C ALA A 426 -0.13 13.66 -8.78
N PHE A 427 -0.05 12.59 -9.56
CA PHE A 427 0.93 11.54 -9.32
C PHE A 427 1.46 10.90 -10.60
N ASN A 428 2.69 10.43 -10.49
CA ASN A 428 3.35 9.65 -11.53
C ASN A 428 3.04 8.16 -11.32
N GLY A 429 2.24 7.58 -12.20
CA GLY A 429 1.86 6.17 -12.22
C GLY A 429 2.98 5.21 -12.66
N GLY A 430 4.11 5.74 -13.14
CA GLY A 430 5.25 4.96 -13.62
C GLY A 430 5.29 4.82 -15.13
N ASN A 431 4.16 4.72 -15.80
CA ASN A 431 4.00 4.74 -17.25
C ASN A 431 3.07 5.85 -17.73
N ASP A 432 2.42 6.53 -16.82
CA ASP A 432 1.44 7.58 -17.01
C ASP A 432 1.52 8.63 -15.90
N VAL A 433 0.79 9.71 -16.06
CA VAL A 433 0.57 10.73 -15.02
C VAL A 433 -0.92 10.99 -14.92
N PHE A 434 -1.43 11.01 -13.70
CA PHE A 434 -2.82 11.35 -13.43
C PHE A 434 -2.94 12.52 -12.46
N VAL A 435 -3.99 13.30 -12.66
CA VAL A 435 -4.54 14.24 -11.68
C VAL A 435 -5.94 13.75 -11.32
N ASP A 436 -6.06 13.20 -10.13
CA ASP A 436 -7.31 12.69 -9.58
C ASP A 436 -7.93 13.71 -8.64
N VAL A 437 -9.25 13.88 -8.70
CA VAL A 437 -10.03 14.57 -7.68
C VAL A 437 -10.15 13.66 -6.45
N GLY A 438 -9.87 14.19 -5.26
CA GLY A 438 -9.71 13.38 -4.06
C GLY A 438 -8.30 12.81 -3.91
N ASN A 439 -8.11 11.88 -3.00
CA ASN A 439 -6.85 11.19 -2.78
C ASN A 439 -7.04 9.97 -1.87
N LYS A 440 -6.05 9.08 -1.81
CA LYS A 440 -6.07 7.88 -0.96
C LYS A 440 -6.31 8.16 0.52
N ASN A 441 -5.86 9.33 1.02
CA ASN A 441 -6.07 9.70 2.41
C ASN A 441 -7.56 9.88 2.73
N ILE A 442 -8.32 10.54 1.85
CA ILE A 442 -9.78 10.72 2.00
C ILE A 442 -10.46 9.36 2.04
N GLY A 443 -10.15 8.50 1.07
CA GLY A 443 -10.69 7.15 1.02
C GLY A 443 -10.37 6.34 2.27
N LEU A 444 -9.14 6.38 2.73
CA LEU A 444 -8.72 5.66 3.93
C LEU A 444 -9.41 6.17 5.20
N GLN A 445 -9.50 7.50 5.38
CA GLN A 445 -10.24 8.08 6.51
C GLN A 445 -11.71 7.65 6.51
N THR A 446 -12.32 7.57 5.32
CA THR A 446 -13.68 7.08 5.16
C THR A 446 -13.82 5.62 5.58
N LEU A 447 -12.92 4.74 5.12
CA LEU A 447 -12.91 3.34 5.51
C LEU A 447 -12.68 3.16 7.01
N MET A 448 -11.73 3.91 7.58
CA MET A 448 -11.45 3.89 9.02
C MET A 448 -12.69 4.32 9.83
N SER A 449 -13.34 5.40 9.43
CA SER A 449 -14.58 5.88 10.06
C SER A 449 -15.73 4.86 9.93
N TYR A 450 -15.85 4.22 8.77
CA TYR A 450 -16.85 3.18 8.53
C TYR A 450 -16.66 1.96 9.44
N LEU A 451 -15.42 1.52 9.62
CA LEU A 451 -15.07 0.39 10.48
C LEU A 451 -14.96 0.77 11.97
N GLY A 452 -14.96 2.05 12.30
CA GLY A 452 -14.80 2.56 13.67
C GLY A 452 -13.37 2.45 14.18
N TYR A 453 -12.36 2.57 13.31
CA TYR A 453 -10.93 2.51 13.66
C TYR A 453 -10.26 3.88 13.52
N ASP A 454 -9.18 4.06 14.26
CA ASP A 454 -8.33 5.25 14.19
C ASP A 454 -6.95 4.96 13.54
N GLY A 455 -6.14 6.00 13.38
CA GLY A 455 -4.83 5.89 12.74
C GLY A 455 -3.83 5.01 13.51
N SER A 456 -4.01 4.82 14.83
CA SER A 456 -3.16 3.92 15.63
C SER A 456 -3.57 2.45 15.50
N GLN A 457 -4.76 2.19 14.98
CA GLN A 457 -5.30 0.85 14.72
C GLN A 457 -5.19 0.46 13.24
N THR A 458 -4.67 1.36 12.40
CA THR A 458 -4.60 1.19 10.95
C THR A 458 -3.15 1.21 10.48
N LEU A 459 -2.83 0.30 9.56
CA LEU A 459 -1.52 0.21 8.91
C LEU A 459 -1.72 0.17 7.40
N HIS A 460 -1.15 1.15 6.69
CA HIS A 460 -1.16 1.18 5.23
C HIS A 460 0.17 0.71 4.65
N VAL A 461 0.12 -0.14 3.66
CA VAL A 461 1.29 -0.67 2.93
C VAL A 461 1.22 -0.20 1.49
N GLY A 462 2.25 0.49 1.04
CA GLY A 462 2.32 1.03 -0.32
C GLY A 462 3.76 1.17 -0.81
N ASP A 463 3.93 1.42 -2.10
CA ASP A 463 5.25 1.59 -2.72
C ASP A 463 5.57 3.04 -3.12
N ARG A 464 4.57 3.94 -3.11
CA ARG A 464 4.68 5.30 -3.66
C ARG A 464 4.46 6.40 -2.61
N PHE A 465 5.37 6.48 -1.64
CA PHE A 465 5.34 7.51 -0.58
C PHE A 465 6.19 8.75 -0.90
N THR A 466 6.65 8.92 -2.12
CA THR A 466 7.31 10.14 -2.58
C THR A 466 6.31 11.29 -2.74
N SER A 467 6.78 12.51 -2.90
CA SER A 467 5.89 13.69 -3.09
C SER A 467 4.94 13.55 -4.29
N THR A 468 5.39 12.87 -5.34
CA THR A 468 4.65 12.55 -6.56
C THR A 468 3.97 11.18 -6.54
N GLY A 469 3.92 10.54 -5.37
CA GLY A 469 3.27 9.25 -5.18
C GLY A 469 1.89 9.39 -4.54
N ASN A 470 0.96 8.55 -4.97
CA ASN A 470 -0.43 8.57 -4.50
C ASN A 470 -0.60 8.10 -3.05
N ASP A 471 0.40 7.38 -2.45
CA ASP A 471 0.37 6.98 -1.04
C ASP A 471 0.89 8.07 -0.09
N SER A 472 1.50 9.12 -0.60
CA SER A 472 2.19 10.13 0.22
C SER A 472 1.29 10.77 1.29
N ARG A 473 0.05 11.09 0.94
CA ARG A 473 -0.94 11.70 1.83
C ARG A 473 -1.48 10.78 2.92
N VAL A 474 -1.37 9.46 2.75
CA VAL A 474 -1.82 8.49 3.75
C VAL A 474 -1.05 8.59 5.06
N ARG A 475 0.19 9.09 5.03
CA ARG A 475 1.00 9.37 6.22
C ARG A 475 0.32 10.28 7.25
N GLU A 476 -0.67 11.04 6.83
CA GLU A 476 -1.43 11.94 7.69
C GLU A 476 -2.54 11.20 8.47
N ALA A 477 -3.01 10.07 7.96
CA ALA A 477 -4.13 9.32 8.51
C ALA A 477 -3.73 8.15 9.41
N CYS A 478 -2.67 7.43 9.08
CA CYS A 478 -2.29 6.21 9.80
C CYS A 478 -0.79 5.88 9.70
N SER A 479 -0.41 4.84 10.42
CA SER A 479 0.92 4.22 10.28
C SER A 479 1.13 3.63 8.90
N ILE A 480 2.36 3.69 8.38
CA ILE A 480 2.68 3.23 7.03
C ILE A 480 3.84 2.24 7.00
N LEU A 481 3.83 1.35 6.01
CA LEU A 481 4.98 0.57 5.59
C LEU A 481 5.31 0.91 4.14
N TRP A 482 6.49 1.47 3.93
CA TRP A 482 6.97 1.77 2.59
C TRP A 482 7.75 0.58 2.03
N VAL A 483 7.17 -0.11 1.08
CA VAL A 483 7.75 -1.28 0.41
C VAL A 483 8.28 -0.91 -0.97
N ALA A 484 9.19 -1.71 -1.52
CA ALA A 484 9.73 -1.51 -2.86
C ALA A 484 9.32 -2.63 -3.83
N SER A 485 8.61 -3.65 -3.35
CA SER A 485 8.15 -4.77 -4.17
C SER A 485 7.15 -5.65 -3.41
N PRO A 486 6.36 -6.47 -4.11
CA PRO A 486 5.48 -7.48 -3.50
C PRO A 486 6.19 -8.47 -2.57
N ASP A 487 7.46 -8.78 -2.86
CA ASP A 487 8.28 -9.66 -2.00
C ASP A 487 8.51 -9.02 -0.61
N GLU A 488 8.79 -7.72 -0.57
CA GLU A 488 8.92 -6.98 0.70
C GLU A 488 7.59 -6.94 1.46
N THR A 489 6.48 -6.72 0.76
CA THR A 489 5.14 -6.77 1.37
C THR A 489 4.91 -8.11 2.05
N THR A 490 5.18 -9.20 1.34
CA THR A 490 5.05 -10.56 1.88
C THR A 490 5.92 -10.76 3.12
N PHE A 491 7.15 -10.26 3.10
CA PHE A 491 8.04 -10.33 4.25
C PHE A 491 7.48 -9.60 5.46
N PHE A 492 7.06 -8.34 5.31
CA PHE A 492 6.54 -7.56 6.43
C PHE A 492 5.21 -8.10 6.95
N MET A 493 4.37 -8.67 6.10
CA MET A 493 3.11 -9.29 6.54
C MET A 493 3.34 -10.60 7.31
N ARG A 494 4.36 -11.38 6.98
CA ARG A 494 4.78 -12.53 7.81
C ARG A 494 5.25 -12.07 9.19
N LEU A 495 6.02 -10.99 9.24
CA LEU A 495 6.51 -10.40 10.47
C LEU A 495 5.35 -9.88 11.32
N LEU A 496 4.42 -9.14 10.71
CA LEU A 496 3.23 -8.59 11.38
C LEU A 496 2.36 -9.71 11.96
N TYR A 497 2.05 -10.74 11.18
CA TYR A 497 1.27 -11.88 11.64
C TYR A 497 1.94 -12.57 12.83
N ARG A 498 3.26 -12.86 12.74
CA ARG A 498 4.05 -13.41 13.84
C ARG A 498 3.89 -12.59 15.12
N ASP A 499 4.05 -11.28 15.01
CA ASP A 499 4.04 -10.39 16.14
C ASP A 499 2.64 -10.24 16.75
N ILE A 500 1.57 -10.17 15.93
CA ILE A 500 0.19 -10.16 16.42
C ILE A 500 -0.12 -11.43 17.21
N VAL A 501 0.24 -12.59 16.67
CA VAL A 501 0.02 -13.88 17.36
C VAL A 501 0.80 -13.94 18.66
N ASN A 502 2.05 -13.48 18.69
CA ASN A 502 2.85 -13.45 19.91
C ASN A 502 2.25 -12.53 20.98
N VAL A 503 1.72 -11.37 20.61
CA VAL A 503 1.09 -10.43 21.55
C VAL A 503 -0.22 -10.99 22.10
N ARG A 504 -0.98 -11.76 21.32
CA ARG A 504 -2.26 -12.34 21.78
C ARG A 504 -2.13 -13.61 22.63
N VAL A 505 -0.97 -14.25 22.58
CA VAL A 505 -0.68 -15.48 23.36
C VAL A 505 -0.10 -15.13 24.74
N LEU A 506 0.41 -13.91 24.92
CA LEU A 506 0.90 -13.37 26.21
C LEU A 506 -0.24 -12.72 26.98
#